data_0e5504d2b48e7f98b8bc3b2e95c499f3
#
_entry.id   0e5504d2b48e7f98b8bc3b2e95c499f3
#
_cell.length_a   1.000
_cell.length_b   1.000
_cell.length_c   1.000
_cell.angle_alpha   90.00
_cell.angle_beta   90.00
_cell.angle_gamma   90.00
#
_symmetry.space_group_name_H-M   'P 1'
#
loop_
_entity.id
_entity.type
_entity.pdbx_description
1 polymer ?
#
loop_
_entity_poly.entity_id
_entity_poly.type
_entity_poly.pdbx_seq_one_letter_code
_entity_poly.pdbx_strand_id
1 'polypeptide(L)'
;SLLATTEIVGGTLGMLLAGWLSDKLFKSRAHRTCFFCIIFATLSFFLFWKTESITLSFIFLVLSSFFIYGPQALFGSCASQQATKFATGTGNGIVGIFGYASSVVTGVMFGAKAEAGGWDSVFPIAIAFGIAGAVAIGMMWNAPADGYEKLNKVLKEVE
;
A
#
# COMPACT_ATOMS: atom_id res chain seq x y z
N SER A 1 0.51 -18.97 -15.43
CA SER A 1 1.48 -18.25 -16.26
C SER A 1 2.58 -17.64 -15.38
N LEU A 2 3.76 -17.41 -15.94
CA LEU A 2 4.93 -16.86 -15.22
C LEU A 2 4.60 -15.54 -14.49
N LEU A 3 3.78 -14.66 -15.09
CA LEU A 3 3.38 -13.39 -14.49
C LEU A 3 2.65 -13.59 -13.16
N ALA A 4 1.71 -14.52 -13.09
CA ALA A 4 0.99 -14.80 -11.83
C ALA A 4 1.93 -15.33 -10.74
N THR A 5 2.94 -16.13 -11.13
CA THR A 5 3.94 -16.65 -10.18
C THR A 5 4.82 -15.53 -9.63
N THR A 6 5.22 -14.55 -10.46
CA THR A 6 6.01 -13.39 -9.99
C THR A 6 5.24 -12.53 -9.01
N GLU A 7 3.94 -12.33 -9.24
CA GLU A 7 3.07 -11.58 -8.30
C GLU A 7 2.92 -12.32 -6.97
N ILE A 8 2.68 -13.63 -7.00
CA ILE A 8 2.51 -14.43 -5.77
C ILE A 8 3.81 -14.42 -4.96
N VAL A 9 4.95 -14.70 -5.58
CA VAL A 9 6.23 -14.74 -4.87
C VAL A 9 6.63 -13.35 -4.35
N GLY A 10 6.62 -12.34 -5.22
CA GLY A 10 6.95 -10.97 -4.85
C GLY A 10 6.01 -10.42 -3.78
N GLY A 11 4.70 -10.63 -3.95
CA GLY A 11 3.68 -10.16 -3.03
C GLY A 11 3.76 -10.82 -1.66
N THR A 12 3.91 -12.14 -1.59
CA THR A 12 4.03 -12.86 -0.31
C THR A 12 5.27 -12.42 0.47
N LEU A 13 6.42 -12.33 -0.19
CA LEU A 13 7.64 -11.82 0.43
C LEU A 13 7.49 -10.36 0.86
N GLY A 14 6.82 -9.53 0.05
CA GLY A 14 6.53 -8.13 0.36
C GLY A 14 5.71 -7.97 1.62
N MET A 15 4.63 -8.75 1.79
CA MET A 15 3.78 -8.72 2.98
C MET A 15 4.57 -9.10 4.25
N LEU A 16 5.33 -10.19 4.21
CA LEU A 16 6.10 -10.68 5.35
C LEU A 16 7.19 -9.69 5.77
N LEU A 17 7.96 -9.19 4.78
CA LEU A 17 9.06 -8.27 5.06
C LEU A 17 8.56 -6.88 5.46
N ALA A 18 7.45 -6.40 4.91
CA ALA A 18 6.87 -5.12 5.31
C ALA A 18 6.40 -5.15 6.78
N GLY A 19 5.77 -6.24 7.23
CA GLY A 19 5.41 -6.44 8.63
C GLY A 19 6.63 -6.42 9.54
N TRP A 20 7.63 -7.23 9.25
CA TRP A 20 8.89 -7.29 10.00
C TRP A 20 9.62 -5.93 10.03
N LEU A 21 9.66 -5.22 8.90
CA LEU A 21 10.28 -3.92 8.78
C LEU A 21 9.54 -2.85 9.61
N SER A 22 8.20 -2.88 9.58
CA SER A 22 7.35 -2.02 10.40
C SER A 22 7.67 -2.17 11.89
N ASP A 23 7.78 -3.41 12.37
CA ASP A 23 8.00 -3.67 13.79
C ASP A 23 9.43 -3.33 14.23
N LYS A 24 10.44 -3.73 13.46
CA LYS A 24 11.84 -3.52 13.84
C LYS A 24 12.36 -2.11 13.61
N LEU A 25 12.11 -1.51 12.43
CA LEU A 25 12.68 -0.20 12.08
C LEU A 25 11.81 0.96 12.54
N PHE A 26 10.50 0.83 12.45
CA PHE A 26 9.59 1.94 12.71
C PHE A 26 8.82 1.82 14.03
N LYS A 27 9.22 0.89 14.91
CA LYS A 27 8.57 0.68 16.23
C LYS A 27 7.05 0.55 16.09
N SER A 28 6.60 -0.33 15.20
CA SER A 28 5.19 -0.59 14.87
C SER A 28 4.42 0.61 14.30
N ARG A 29 5.11 1.62 13.76
CA ARG A 29 4.46 2.71 13.01
C ARG A 29 4.25 2.30 11.56
N ALA A 30 3.21 1.52 11.31
CA ALA A 30 2.92 0.92 10.01
C ALA A 30 2.81 1.95 8.87
N HIS A 31 2.28 3.17 9.15
CA HIS A 31 2.16 4.25 8.16
C HIS A 31 3.51 4.69 7.56
N ARG A 32 4.61 4.66 8.33
CA ARG A 32 5.95 5.01 7.82
C ARG A 32 6.47 3.95 6.86
N THR A 33 6.26 2.68 7.18
CA THR A 33 6.61 1.58 6.27
C THR A 33 5.81 1.68 4.98
N CYS A 34 4.50 1.94 5.06
CA CYS A 34 3.65 2.16 3.89
C CYS A 34 4.16 3.31 3.01
N PHE A 35 4.59 4.42 3.61
CA PHE A 35 5.14 5.56 2.86
C PHE A 35 6.36 5.16 2.00
N PHE A 36 7.35 4.50 2.59
CA PHE A 36 8.53 4.06 1.84
C PHE A 36 8.17 3.01 0.78
N CYS A 37 7.32 2.06 1.12
CA CYS A 37 6.90 1.04 0.16
C CYS A 37 6.18 1.66 -1.05
N ILE A 38 5.30 2.64 -0.85
CA ILE A 38 4.59 3.30 -1.96
C ILE A 38 5.57 4.08 -2.85
N ILE A 39 6.56 4.76 -2.28
CA ILE A 39 7.59 5.44 -3.06
C ILE A 39 8.37 4.44 -3.92
N PHE A 40 8.86 3.35 -3.31
CA PHE A 40 9.61 2.33 -4.03
C PHE A 40 8.74 1.59 -5.07
N ALA A 41 7.47 1.34 -4.77
CA ALA A 41 6.52 0.77 -5.73
C ALA A 41 6.35 1.68 -6.94
N THR A 42 6.11 2.98 -6.70
CA THR A 42 5.92 3.97 -7.77
C THR A 42 7.18 4.10 -8.63
N LEU A 43 8.37 4.10 -8.01
CA LEU A 43 9.65 4.15 -8.71
C LEU A 43 9.87 2.88 -9.54
N SER A 44 9.62 1.70 -8.97
CA SER A 44 9.76 0.42 -9.67
C SER A 44 8.80 0.34 -10.88
N PHE A 45 7.58 0.85 -10.71
CA PHE A 45 6.59 0.90 -11.76
C PHE A 45 6.98 1.89 -12.88
N PHE A 46 7.56 3.02 -12.53
CA PHE A 46 8.12 3.97 -13.50
C PHE A 46 9.29 3.35 -14.29
N LEU A 47 10.21 2.68 -13.62
CA LEU A 47 11.33 1.99 -14.26
C LEU A 47 10.85 0.84 -15.17
N PHE A 48 9.84 0.09 -14.73
CA PHE A 48 9.17 -0.92 -15.56
C PHE A 48 8.65 -0.33 -16.87
N TRP A 49 7.94 0.81 -16.79
CA TRP A 49 7.41 1.49 -17.98
C TRP A 49 8.49 1.94 -18.96
N LYS A 50 9.65 2.39 -18.46
CA LYS A 50 10.74 2.92 -19.30
C LYS A 50 11.72 1.85 -19.81
N THR A 51 11.61 0.64 -19.33
CA THR A 51 12.55 -0.43 -19.66
C THR A 51 12.11 -1.17 -20.91
N GLU A 52 13.02 -1.32 -21.87
CA GLU A 52 12.83 -2.12 -23.09
C GLU A 52 13.34 -3.56 -22.94
N SER A 53 14.15 -3.84 -21.93
CA SER A 53 14.73 -5.16 -21.69
C SER A 53 13.75 -6.08 -20.97
N ILE A 54 13.44 -7.23 -21.54
CA ILE A 54 12.53 -8.24 -20.96
C ILE A 54 12.99 -8.68 -19.57
N THR A 55 14.27 -8.91 -19.36
CA THR A 55 14.82 -9.35 -18.08
C THR A 55 14.64 -8.29 -16.99
N LEU A 56 14.94 -7.02 -17.30
CA LEU A 56 14.76 -5.92 -16.36
C LEU A 56 13.28 -5.67 -16.09
N SER A 57 12.40 -5.82 -17.07
CA SER A 57 10.95 -5.70 -16.89
C SER A 57 10.43 -6.73 -15.89
N PHE A 58 10.91 -7.99 -15.95
CA PHE A 58 10.55 -8.99 -14.95
C PHE A 58 11.02 -8.62 -13.56
N ILE A 59 12.25 -8.12 -13.41
CA ILE A 59 12.80 -7.70 -12.11
C ILE A 59 11.96 -6.55 -11.53
N PHE A 60 11.67 -5.53 -12.33
CA PHE A 60 10.87 -4.39 -11.87
C PHE A 60 9.42 -4.77 -11.58
N LEU A 61 8.84 -5.74 -12.28
CA LEU A 61 7.52 -6.27 -12.02
C LEU A 61 7.46 -6.97 -10.65
N VAL A 62 8.43 -7.85 -10.35
CA VAL A 62 8.55 -8.51 -9.04
C VAL A 62 8.73 -7.47 -7.93
N LEU A 63 9.59 -6.47 -8.17
CA LEU A 63 9.86 -5.40 -7.22
C LEU A 63 8.61 -4.55 -6.96
N SER A 64 7.86 -4.21 -8.02
CA SER A 64 6.60 -3.48 -7.90
C SER A 64 5.58 -4.27 -7.08
N SER A 65 5.41 -5.56 -7.38
CA SER A 65 4.53 -6.45 -6.62
C SER A 65 4.93 -6.49 -5.14
N PHE A 66 6.21 -6.68 -4.86
CA PHE A 66 6.75 -6.68 -3.51
C PHE A 66 6.38 -5.41 -2.73
N PHE A 67 6.60 -4.24 -3.31
CA PHE A 67 6.33 -2.96 -2.65
C PHE A 67 4.86 -2.54 -2.66
N ILE A 68 4.01 -3.09 -3.52
CA ILE A 68 2.55 -2.85 -3.52
C ILE A 68 1.87 -3.70 -2.44
N TYR A 69 2.19 -4.98 -2.37
CA TYR A 69 1.55 -5.90 -1.42
C TYR A 69 1.99 -5.67 0.03
N GLY A 70 3.20 -5.12 0.26
CA GLY A 70 3.67 -4.73 1.59
C GLY A 70 2.71 -3.76 2.30
N PRO A 71 2.44 -2.56 1.76
CA PRO A 71 1.45 -1.63 2.31
C PRO A 71 0.05 -2.21 2.40
N GLN A 72 -0.36 -3.01 1.43
CA GLN A 72 -1.69 -3.62 1.43
C GLN A 72 -1.93 -4.46 2.70
N ALA A 73 -0.95 -5.25 3.13
CA ALA A 73 -1.03 -6.00 4.37
C ALA A 73 -1.04 -5.09 5.62
N LEU A 74 -0.37 -3.94 5.55
CA LEU A 74 -0.24 -3.02 6.68
C LEU A 74 -1.40 -2.02 6.83
N PHE A 75 -2.24 -1.81 5.81
CA PHE A 75 -3.37 -0.87 5.90
C PHE A 75 -4.36 -1.24 7.01
N GLY A 76 -4.66 -2.52 7.19
CA GLY A 76 -5.47 -2.99 8.30
C GLY A 76 -4.84 -2.69 9.67
N SER A 77 -3.53 -2.88 9.79
CA SER A 77 -2.79 -2.53 11.01
C SER A 77 -2.78 -1.02 11.26
N CYS A 78 -2.59 -0.20 10.20
CA CYS A 78 -2.68 1.26 10.31
C CYS A 78 -4.06 1.71 10.82
N ALA A 79 -5.15 1.16 10.26
CA ALA A 79 -6.50 1.47 10.67
C ALA A 79 -6.74 1.07 12.13
N SER A 80 -6.27 -0.12 12.51
CA SER A 80 -6.39 -0.63 13.89
C SER A 80 -5.60 0.22 14.90
N GLN A 81 -4.42 0.69 14.54
CA GLN A 81 -3.58 1.55 15.39
C GLN A 81 -4.20 2.94 15.63
N GLN A 82 -5.02 3.42 14.71
CA GLN A 82 -5.69 4.72 14.81
C GLN A 82 -7.13 4.62 15.31
N ALA A 83 -7.66 3.42 15.50
CA ALA A 83 -9.00 3.19 16.04
C ALA A 83 -8.95 2.80 17.52
N THR A 84 -10.03 3.07 18.27
CA THR A 84 -10.20 2.54 19.62
C THR A 84 -10.35 1.01 19.56
N LYS A 85 -10.09 0.32 20.68
CA LYS A 85 -10.26 -1.14 20.76
C LYS A 85 -11.66 -1.61 20.35
N PHE A 86 -12.69 -0.82 20.63
CA PHE A 86 -14.08 -1.12 20.29
C PHE A 86 -14.41 -0.82 18.83
N ALA A 87 -13.68 0.10 18.17
CA ALA A 87 -13.94 0.56 16.80
C ALA A 87 -12.98 -0.04 15.76
N THR A 88 -12.08 -0.92 16.15
CA THR A 88 -11.07 -1.52 15.24
C THR A 88 -11.72 -2.22 14.04
N GLY A 89 -12.79 -3.01 14.28
CA GLY A 89 -13.53 -3.68 13.20
C GLY A 89 -14.18 -2.68 12.24
N THR A 90 -14.80 -1.63 12.75
CA THR A 90 -15.40 -0.56 11.94
C THR A 90 -14.34 0.17 11.13
N GLY A 91 -13.19 0.51 11.74
CA GLY A 91 -12.08 1.16 11.05
C GLY A 91 -11.57 0.32 9.88
N ASN A 92 -11.34 -0.96 10.09
CA ASN A 92 -10.93 -1.89 9.03
C ASN A 92 -12.01 -2.06 7.95
N GLY A 93 -13.29 -2.09 8.34
CA GLY A 93 -14.41 -2.15 7.40
C GLY A 93 -14.46 -0.93 6.48
N ILE A 94 -14.28 0.27 7.01
CA ILE A 94 -14.22 1.51 6.23
C ILE A 94 -13.05 1.47 5.22
N VAL A 95 -11.85 1.10 5.67
CA VAL A 95 -10.69 0.96 4.78
C VAL A 95 -10.95 -0.07 3.69
N GLY A 96 -11.60 -1.19 4.02
CA GLY A 96 -11.99 -2.22 3.06
C GLY A 96 -12.96 -1.70 2.00
N ILE A 97 -14.01 -0.99 2.40
CA ILE A 97 -15.01 -0.40 1.47
C ILE A 97 -14.32 0.54 0.47
N PHE A 98 -13.50 1.47 0.96
CA PHE A 98 -12.76 2.38 0.07
C PHE A 98 -11.74 1.66 -0.81
N GLY A 99 -11.07 0.62 -0.28
CA GLY A 99 -10.15 -0.22 -1.04
C GLY A 99 -10.83 -0.94 -2.21
N TYR A 100 -11.96 -1.58 -1.97
CA TYR A 100 -12.73 -2.25 -3.03
C TYR A 100 -13.38 -1.26 -4.01
N ALA A 101 -13.93 -0.15 -3.52
CA ALA A 101 -14.49 0.89 -4.39
C ALA A 101 -13.42 1.49 -5.31
N SER A 102 -12.21 1.76 -4.79
CA SER A 102 -11.10 2.25 -5.60
C SER A 102 -10.68 1.24 -6.67
N SER A 103 -10.68 -0.05 -6.38
CA SER A 103 -10.33 -1.10 -7.35
C SER A 103 -11.31 -1.14 -8.52
N VAL A 104 -12.62 -0.97 -8.27
CA VAL A 104 -13.62 -0.89 -9.33
C VAL A 104 -13.41 0.35 -10.20
N VAL A 105 -13.24 1.52 -9.57
CA VAL A 105 -13.05 2.79 -10.29
C VAL A 105 -11.76 2.75 -11.13
N THR A 106 -10.65 2.30 -10.57
CA THR A 106 -9.37 2.21 -11.29
C THR A 106 -9.43 1.17 -12.39
N GLY A 107 -10.08 0.04 -12.19
CA GLY A 107 -10.26 -0.99 -13.22
C GLY A 107 -10.99 -0.46 -14.45
N VAL A 108 -12.13 0.20 -14.25
CA VAL A 108 -12.91 0.82 -15.34
C VAL A 108 -12.12 1.94 -16.01
N MET A 109 -11.48 2.82 -15.25
CA MET A 109 -10.75 3.97 -15.77
C MET A 109 -9.51 3.54 -16.55
N PHE A 110 -8.74 2.57 -16.04
CA PHE A 110 -7.54 2.06 -16.70
C PHE A 110 -7.91 1.26 -17.96
N GLY A 111 -9.00 0.45 -17.90
CA GLY A 111 -9.51 -0.27 -19.07
C GLY A 111 -9.90 0.68 -20.20
N ALA A 112 -10.72 1.69 -19.92
CA ALA A 112 -11.13 2.68 -20.90
C ALA A 112 -9.94 3.50 -21.49
N LYS A 113 -8.94 3.82 -20.66
CA LYS A 113 -7.72 4.50 -21.13
C LYS A 113 -6.85 3.60 -21.98
N ALA A 114 -6.70 2.34 -21.63
CA ALA A 114 -5.93 1.36 -22.40
C ALA A 114 -6.57 1.10 -23.78
N GLU A 115 -7.90 1.06 -23.86
CA GLU A 115 -8.63 0.93 -25.14
C GLU A 115 -8.48 2.16 -26.03
N ALA A 116 -8.52 3.37 -25.44
CA ALA A 116 -8.46 4.63 -26.19
C ALA A 116 -7.04 5.01 -26.66
N GLY A 117 -6.01 4.72 -25.88
CA GLY A 117 -4.65 5.22 -26.13
C GLY A 117 -3.52 4.23 -25.85
N GLY A 118 -3.86 2.94 -25.70
CA GLY A 118 -2.89 1.90 -25.34
C GLY A 118 -2.42 1.99 -23.90
N TRP A 119 -1.64 1.00 -23.49
CA TRP A 119 -1.11 0.90 -22.12
C TRP A 119 -0.19 2.05 -21.73
N ASP A 120 0.52 2.66 -22.69
CA ASP A 120 1.38 3.82 -22.42
C ASP A 120 0.62 5.03 -21.86
N SER A 121 -0.68 5.14 -22.12
CA SER A 121 -1.52 6.19 -21.56
C SER A 121 -1.95 5.93 -20.10
N VAL A 122 -1.85 4.68 -19.64
CA VAL A 122 -2.24 4.25 -18.28
C VAL A 122 -1.12 4.50 -17.28
N PHE A 123 0.14 4.25 -17.67
CA PHE A 123 1.29 4.37 -16.77
C PHE A 123 1.43 5.73 -16.07
N PRO A 124 1.32 6.89 -16.77
CA PRO A 124 1.42 8.19 -16.13
C PRO A 124 0.34 8.41 -15.08
N ILE A 125 -0.87 7.91 -15.32
CA ILE A 125 -2.00 8.03 -14.38
C ILE A 125 -1.74 7.18 -13.13
N ALA A 126 -1.29 5.94 -13.32
CA ALA A 126 -0.94 5.07 -12.20
C ALA A 126 0.19 5.65 -11.33
N ILE A 127 1.22 6.24 -11.95
CA ILE A 127 2.30 6.93 -11.26
C ILE A 127 1.78 8.14 -10.49
N ALA A 128 0.88 8.94 -11.09
CA ALA A 128 0.27 10.08 -10.41
C ALA A 128 -0.52 9.65 -9.16
N PHE A 129 -1.27 8.54 -9.23
CA PHE A 129 -1.93 7.97 -8.05
C PHE A 129 -0.95 7.46 -7.01
N GLY A 130 0.17 6.85 -7.41
CA GLY A 130 1.24 6.45 -6.50
C GLY A 130 1.82 7.64 -5.74
N ILE A 131 2.10 8.74 -6.42
CA ILE A 131 2.59 9.99 -5.83
C ILE A 131 1.54 10.59 -4.88
N ALA A 132 0.28 10.67 -5.31
CA ALA A 132 -0.81 11.17 -4.47
C ALA A 132 -0.98 10.32 -3.19
N GLY A 133 -0.89 9.00 -3.31
CA GLY A 133 -0.91 8.07 -2.17
C GLY A 133 0.27 8.28 -1.23
N ALA A 134 1.47 8.46 -1.76
CA ALA A 134 2.66 8.76 -0.96
C ALA A 134 2.51 10.09 -0.19
N VAL A 135 2.00 11.13 -0.84
CA VAL A 135 1.72 12.42 -0.19
C VAL A 135 0.68 12.27 0.93
N ALA A 136 -0.43 11.59 0.65
CA ALA A 136 -1.50 11.37 1.64
C ALA A 136 -0.98 10.64 2.90
N ILE A 137 -0.20 9.57 2.73
CA ILE A 137 0.40 8.85 3.87
C ILE A 137 1.51 9.68 4.52
N GLY A 138 2.28 10.45 3.74
CA GLY A 138 3.30 11.37 4.24
C GLY A 138 2.75 12.43 5.18
N MET A 139 1.51 12.88 4.99
CA MET A 139 0.83 13.79 5.92
C MET A 139 0.63 13.19 7.31
N MET A 140 0.58 11.85 7.41
CA MET A 140 0.46 11.13 8.69
C MET A 140 1.83 10.81 9.33
N TRP A 141 2.94 11.37 8.84
CA TRP A 141 4.30 11.04 9.30
C TRP A 141 4.50 11.13 10.81
N ASN A 142 3.88 12.13 11.44
CA ASN A 142 3.99 12.37 12.88
C ASN A 142 2.91 11.65 13.70
N ALA A 143 2.04 10.86 13.07
CA ALA A 143 1.02 10.12 13.79
C ALA A 143 1.66 9.13 14.80
N PRO A 144 1.10 9.00 16.01
CA PRO A 144 1.59 8.03 17.00
C PRO A 144 1.34 6.60 16.53
N ALA A 145 2.08 5.65 17.10
CA ALA A 145 1.86 4.22 16.84
C ALA A 145 0.50 3.72 17.35
N ASP A 146 0.01 4.33 18.42
CA ASP A 146 -1.34 4.13 18.97
C ASP A 146 -2.01 5.49 19.10
N GLY A 147 -2.98 5.78 18.23
CA GLY A 147 -3.70 7.06 18.21
C GLY A 147 -4.56 7.29 19.44
N TYR A 148 -4.95 6.21 20.13
CA TYR A 148 -5.86 6.23 21.29
C TYR A 148 -5.22 5.74 22.59
N GLU A 149 -3.89 5.73 22.68
CA GLU A 149 -3.19 5.26 23.88
C GLU A 149 -3.69 5.90 25.18
N LYS A 150 -3.92 7.21 25.15
CA LYS A 150 -4.43 7.96 26.31
C LYS A 150 -5.83 7.51 26.71
N LEU A 151 -6.73 7.36 25.74
CA LEU A 151 -8.11 6.92 25.99
C LEU A 151 -8.14 5.46 26.47
N ASN A 152 -7.32 4.59 25.90
CA ASN A 152 -7.22 3.20 26.32
C ASN A 152 -6.66 3.05 27.75
N LYS A 153 -5.81 3.98 28.22
CA LYS A 153 -5.34 4.01 29.61
C LYS A 153 -6.47 4.40 30.56
N VAL A 154 -7.23 5.45 30.24
CA VAL A 154 -8.37 5.89 31.06
C VAL A 154 -9.44 4.81 31.16
N LEU A 155 -9.76 4.14 30.07
CA LEU A 155 -10.73 3.03 30.07
C LEU A 155 -10.30 1.85 30.95
N LYS A 156 -9.01 1.57 31.04
CA LYS A 156 -8.47 0.52 31.94
C LYS A 156 -8.49 0.89 33.42
N GLU A 157 -8.49 2.18 33.74
CA GLU A 157 -8.57 2.67 35.13
C GLU A 157 -10.01 2.67 35.67
N VAL A 158 -11.01 2.60 34.76
CA VAL A 158 -12.44 2.62 35.10
C VAL A 158 -13.05 1.22 35.16
N GLU A 159 -12.38 0.20 34.59
CA GLU A 159 -12.75 -1.22 34.72
C GLU A 159 -12.17 -1.80 36.00
#